data_9f26b78ecfc0731dd941ff6edce8abc5
#
_entry.id   9f26b78ecfc0731dd941ff6edce8abc5
#
_cell.length_a   1.000
_cell.length_b   1.000
_cell.length_c   1.000
_cell.angle_alpha   90.00
_cell.angle_beta   90.00
_cell.angle_gamma   90.00
#
_symmetry.space_group_name_H-M   'P 1'
#
loop_
_entity.id
_entity.type
_entity.pdbx_description
1 polymer ?
#
loop_
_entity_poly.entity_id
_entity_poly.type
_entity_poly.pdbx_seq_one_letter_code
_entity_poly.pdbx_strand_id
1 'polypeptide(L)'
;MDENLSDVFQSSSRNQYKIKTVERIMKRTIQVLRVHLKNSQFEPGRFELSFGKNKKLKEAEVPLEDGRKMFLQGVIDRVDTCEDDDEILMKVIDYKSGMKKFELEDFYYGLEMQLVIYMNAAEEIYKENEQNPDNKPVVPAGIFYYQLQDPIIKADYAEESELLKNFRLSGMANCDADILSKLEEGSDGFV
;
A
#
# COMPACT_ATOMS: atom_id res chain seq x y z
N MET A 1 20.69 -5.17 27.32
CA MET A 1 19.24 -5.11 27.48
C MET A 1 18.49 -5.94 26.42
N ASP A 2 19.16 -6.37 25.34
CA ASP A 2 18.54 -7.08 24.21
C ASP A 2 18.46 -8.60 24.37
N GLU A 3 19.28 -9.22 25.24
CA GLU A 3 19.26 -10.67 25.48
C GLU A 3 17.97 -11.18 26.14
N ASN A 4 17.33 -10.35 26.97
CA ASN A 4 16.11 -10.73 27.68
C ASN A 4 14.85 -10.78 26.81
N LEU A 5 14.77 -10.03 25.72
CA LEU A 5 13.62 -10.03 24.83
C LEU A 5 13.60 -11.31 23.97
N SER A 6 14.74 -11.73 23.46
CA SER A 6 14.89 -12.99 22.69
C SER A 6 14.45 -14.19 23.49
N ASP A 7 14.84 -14.29 24.76
CA ASP A 7 14.51 -15.40 25.65
C ASP A 7 13.02 -15.45 26.00
N VAL A 8 12.39 -14.31 26.18
CA VAL A 8 10.94 -14.21 26.44
C VAL A 8 10.12 -14.68 25.23
N PHE A 9 10.55 -14.32 23.99
CA PHE A 9 9.88 -14.75 22.78
C PHE A 9 10.07 -16.26 22.50
N GLN A 10 11.16 -16.87 22.95
CA GLN A 10 11.44 -18.30 22.77
C GLN A 10 10.92 -19.18 23.90
N SER A 11 10.47 -18.59 25.02
CA SER A 11 10.14 -19.31 26.28
C SER A 11 8.90 -20.20 26.24
N SER A 12 8.02 -20.09 25.24
CA SER A 12 6.83 -20.93 25.13
C SER A 12 6.60 -21.47 23.73
N SER A 13 6.06 -22.69 23.61
CA SER A 13 5.70 -23.30 22.35
C SER A 13 4.70 -22.44 21.53
N ARG A 14 3.82 -21.70 22.24
CA ARG A 14 2.89 -20.75 21.61
C ARG A 14 3.62 -19.58 20.96
N ASN A 15 4.64 -19.03 21.60
CA ASN A 15 5.42 -17.92 21.06
C ASN A 15 6.28 -18.38 19.88
N GLN A 16 6.90 -19.56 19.98
CA GLN A 16 7.64 -20.18 18.88
C GLN A 16 6.75 -20.39 17.65
N TYR A 17 5.50 -20.86 17.85
CA TYR A 17 4.53 -20.99 16.75
C TYR A 17 4.21 -19.65 16.09
N LYS A 18 3.97 -18.60 16.88
CA LYS A 18 3.71 -17.24 16.37
C LYS A 18 4.89 -16.71 15.55
N ILE A 19 6.12 -16.87 16.05
CA ILE A 19 7.33 -16.45 15.33
C ILE A 19 7.43 -17.15 13.97
N LYS A 20 7.26 -18.48 13.94
CA LYS A 20 7.28 -19.26 12.69
C LYS A 20 6.18 -18.82 11.72
N THR A 21 5.00 -18.47 12.24
CA THR A 21 3.89 -17.97 11.41
C THR A 21 4.23 -16.61 10.80
N VAL A 22 4.75 -15.68 11.60
CA VAL A 22 5.18 -14.36 11.11
C VAL A 22 6.31 -14.52 10.07
N GLU A 23 7.30 -15.35 10.35
CA GLU A 23 8.39 -15.63 9.40
C GLU A 23 7.87 -16.16 8.05
N ARG A 24 6.90 -17.07 8.09
CA ARG A 24 6.27 -17.61 6.87
C ARG A 24 5.49 -16.53 6.11
N ILE A 25 4.70 -15.72 6.81
CA ILE A 25 3.97 -14.57 6.23
C ILE A 25 4.97 -13.63 5.54
N MET A 26 6.04 -13.23 6.23
CA MET A 26 7.03 -12.32 5.69
C MET A 26 7.73 -12.88 4.45
N LYS A 27 8.13 -14.14 4.46
CA LYS A 27 8.75 -14.81 3.29
C LYS A 27 7.80 -14.80 2.09
N ARG A 28 6.53 -15.14 2.29
CA ARG A 28 5.50 -15.14 1.24
C ARG A 28 5.26 -13.73 0.72
N THR A 29 5.11 -12.76 1.62
CA THR A 29 4.95 -11.35 1.25
C THR A 29 6.08 -10.87 0.34
N ILE A 30 7.34 -11.15 0.70
CA ILE A 30 8.50 -10.76 -0.12
C ILE A 30 8.45 -11.41 -1.50
N GLN A 31 8.09 -12.69 -1.59
CA GLN A 31 7.98 -13.40 -2.86
C GLN A 31 6.88 -12.77 -3.76
N VAL A 32 5.72 -12.49 -3.19
CA VAL A 32 4.60 -11.87 -3.91
C VAL A 32 4.93 -10.44 -4.35
N LEU A 33 5.47 -9.62 -3.45
CA LEU A 33 5.87 -8.25 -3.79
C LEU A 33 6.91 -8.23 -4.91
N ARG A 34 7.82 -9.21 -4.95
CA ARG A 34 8.75 -9.37 -6.08
C ARG A 34 8.03 -9.64 -7.40
N VAL A 35 6.95 -10.41 -7.40
CA VAL A 35 6.13 -10.67 -8.59
C VAL A 35 5.39 -9.40 -9.00
N HIS A 36 4.75 -8.70 -8.06
CA HIS A 36 4.08 -7.44 -8.34
C HIS A 36 5.02 -6.40 -8.96
N LEU A 37 6.24 -6.26 -8.41
CA LEU A 37 7.23 -5.32 -8.94
C LEU A 37 7.76 -5.70 -10.33
N LYS A 38 7.83 -7.01 -10.65
CA LYS A 38 8.25 -7.46 -11.96
C LYS A 38 7.21 -7.21 -13.05
N ASN A 39 5.93 -7.25 -12.66
CA ASN A 39 4.80 -7.12 -13.57
C ASN A 39 4.23 -5.70 -13.59
N SER A 40 4.93 -4.72 -13.04
CA SER A 40 4.50 -3.34 -12.94
C SER A 40 5.64 -2.40 -13.32
N GLN A 41 5.33 -1.30 -13.98
CA GLN A 41 6.29 -0.23 -14.26
C GLN A 41 6.47 0.73 -13.06
N PHE A 42 5.70 0.52 -12.00
CA PHE A 42 5.79 1.32 -10.79
C PHE A 42 6.96 0.88 -9.91
N GLU A 43 7.78 1.85 -9.51
CA GLU A 43 8.86 1.65 -8.57
C GLU A 43 8.50 2.14 -7.16
N PRO A 44 8.91 1.44 -6.10
CA PRO A 44 8.72 1.90 -4.72
C PRO A 44 9.48 3.20 -4.48
N GLY A 45 8.75 4.30 -4.34
CA GLY A 45 9.32 5.62 -4.14
C GLY A 45 9.53 5.99 -2.67
N ARG A 46 8.55 5.72 -1.82
CA ARG A 46 8.57 6.11 -0.39
C ARG A 46 7.95 5.04 0.50
N PHE A 47 8.50 4.92 1.70
CA PHE A 47 7.98 4.07 2.78
C PHE A 47 7.82 4.89 4.06
N GLU A 48 6.86 4.54 4.90
CA GLU A 48 6.60 5.17 6.19
C GLU A 48 6.52 6.71 6.09
N LEU A 49 5.84 7.20 5.05
CA LEU A 49 5.74 8.61 4.75
C LEU A 49 4.83 9.31 5.76
N SER A 50 5.43 9.97 6.75
CA SER A 50 4.71 10.66 7.81
C SER A 50 4.33 12.08 7.42
N PHE A 51 3.06 12.44 7.57
CA PHE A 51 2.55 13.81 7.41
C PHE A 51 1.79 14.28 8.65
N GLY A 52 1.81 15.59 8.91
CA GLY A 52 1.12 16.16 10.07
C GLY A 52 1.94 17.18 10.83
N LYS A 53 1.38 17.66 11.94
CA LYS A 53 1.96 18.72 12.79
C LYS A 53 3.35 18.31 13.29
N ASN A 54 4.33 19.21 13.10
CA ASN A 54 5.74 18.98 13.45
C ASN A 54 6.43 17.82 12.71
N LYS A 55 5.88 17.40 11.57
CA LYS A 55 6.53 16.45 10.66
C LYS A 55 7.26 17.19 9.55
N LYS A 56 8.11 16.47 8.78
CA LYS A 56 8.77 17.06 7.60
C LYS A 56 7.77 17.53 6.55
N LEU A 57 6.59 16.91 6.55
CA LEU A 57 5.53 17.14 5.60
C LEU A 57 4.35 17.78 6.31
N LYS A 58 3.73 18.75 5.65
CA LYS A 58 2.57 19.47 6.15
C LYS A 58 1.40 18.53 6.42
N GLU A 59 0.45 18.99 7.18
CA GLU A 59 -0.84 18.33 7.41
C GLU A 59 -1.65 18.35 6.11
N ALA A 60 -2.34 17.24 5.83
CA ALA A 60 -3.33 17.25 4.76
C ALA A 60 -4.53 18.10 5.19
N GLU A 61 -4.87 19.11 4.40
CA GLU A 61 -5.99 20.03 4.68
C GLU A 61 -7.26 19.53 3.96
N VAL A 62 -8.33 19.35 4.71
CA VAL A 62 -9.67 19.07 4.16
C VAL A 62 -10.57 20.26 4.44
N PRO A 63 -11.03 20.99 3.41
CA PRO A 63 -11.98 22.08 3.58
C PRO A 63 -13.35 21.54 4.01
N LEU A 64 -13.98 22.17 5.00
CA LEU A 64 -15.33 21.86 5.45
C LEU A 64 -16.32 22.85 4.88
N GLU A 65 -17.60 22.45 4.76
CA GLU A 65 -18.66 23.27 4.18
C GLU A 65 -18.88 24.62 4.89
N ASP A 66 -18.55 24.69 6.17
CA ASP A 66 -18.68 25.90 7.00
C ASP A 66 -17.46 26.85 6.92
N GLY A 67 -16.52 26.57 6.00
CA GLY A 67 -15.31 27.35 5.79
C GLY A 67 -14.17 27.04 6.77
N ARG A 68 -14.37 26.14 7.72
CA ARG A 68 -13.29 25.60 8.57
C ARG A 68 -12.42 24.62 7.78
N LYS A 69 -11.22 24.38 8.25
CA LYS A 69 -10.32 23.36 7.71
C LYS A 69 -10.09 22.27 8.75
N MET A 70 -10.17 21.05 8.32
CA MET A 70 -9.76 19.89 9.11
C MET A 70 -8.32 19.54 8.72
N PHE A 71 -7.46 19.36 9.72
CA PHE A 71 -6.07 18.96 9.52
C PHE A 71 -5.91 17.50 9.87
N LEU A 72 -5.41 16.74 8.92
CA LEU A 72 -5.20 15.32 9.07
C LEU A 72 -3.71 15.01 9.20
N GLN A 73 -3.40 14.00 10.00
CA GLN A 73 -2.05 13.48 10.17
C GLN A 73 -2.05 11.97 10.06
N GLY A 74 -0.98 11.41 9.58
CA GLY A 74 -0.87 9.96 9.38
C GLY A 74 0.51 9.51 8.94
N VAL A 75 0.59 8.23 8.67
CA VAL A 75 1.75 7.58 8.06
C VAL A 75 1.22 6.75 6.91
N ILE A 76 1.75 7.01 5.72
CA ILE A 76 1.46 6.24 4.51
C ILE A 76 2.51 5.13 4.44
N ASP A 77 2.08 3.88 4.44
CA ASP A 77 3.01 2.75 4.50
C ASP A 77 3.91 2.69 3.27
N ARG A 78 3.34 2.88 2.08
CA ARG A 78 4.10 2.82 0.83
C ARG A 78 3.47 3.67 -0.26
N VAL A 79 4.30 4.41 -0.98
CA VAL A 79 3.96 5.13 -2.20
C VAL A 79 4.89 4.65 -3.32
N ASP A 80 4.31 4.17 -4.42
CA ASP A 80 5.05 3.80 -5.63
C ASP A 80 4.73 4.82 -6.72
N THR A 81 5.72 5.09 -7.56
CA THR A 81 5.58 6.02 -8.69
C THR A 81 6.04 5.38 -9.99
N CYS A 82 5.43 5.81 -11.09
CA CYS A 82 5.89 5.56 -12.44
C CYS A 82 6.02 6.92 -13.12
N GLU A 83 7.23 7.30 -13.47
CA GLU A 83 7.50 8.57 -14.15
C GLU A 83 7.37 8.39 -15.65
N ASP A 84 6.56 9.23 -16.28
CA ASP A 84 6.41 9.35 -17.71
C ASP A 84 6.97 10.71 -18.20
N ASP A 85 7.03 10.92 -19.51
CA ASP A 85 7.55 12.17 -20.09
C ASP A 85 6.80 13.38 -19.58
N ASP A 86 5.47 13.30 -19.48
CA ASP A 86 4.59 14.43 -19.17
C ASP A 86 4.02 14.41 -17.74
N GLU A 87 4.08 13.30 -17.02
CA GLU A 87 3.41 13.16 -15.73
C GLU A 87 4.10 12.14 -14.80
N ILE A 88 3.73 12.18 -13.51
CA ILE A 88 4.14 11.18 -12.52
C ILE A 88 2.88 10.44 -12.07
N LEU A 89 2.79 9.18 -12.44
CA LEU A 89 1.73 8.30 -11.98
C LEU A 89 2.05 7.81 -10.55
N MET A 90 1.06 7.81 -9.67
CA MET A 90 1.24 7.47 -8.27
C MET A 90 0.24 6.42 -7.81
N LYS A 91 0.70 5.40 -7.07
CA LYS A 91 -0.16 4.49 -6.34
C LYS A 91 0.21 4.44 -4.85
N VAL A 92 -0.80 4.35 -4.02
CA VAL A 92 -0.66 4.21 -2.56
C VAL A 92 -1.04 2.80 -2.14
N ILE A 93 -0.21 2.19 -1.29
CA ILE A 93 -0.44 0.86 -0.74
C ILE A 93 -0.37 0.93 0.78
N ASP A 94 -1.40 0.42 1.45
CA ASP A 94 -1.48 0.31 2.89
C ASP A 94 -1.51 -1.17 3.31
N TYR A 95 -0.62 -1.57 4.21
CA TYR A 95 -0.47 -2.95 4.66
C TYR A 95 -1.43 -3.27 5.82
N LYS A 96 -2.25 -4.28 5.65
CA LYS A 96 -3.23 -4.73 6.67
C LYS A 96 -2.89 -6.11 7.21
N SER A 97 -2.67 -6.21 8.52
CA SER A 97 -2.45 -7.48 9.22
C SER A 97 -3.75 -8.22 9.58
N GLY A 98 -4.90 -7.55 9.46
CA GLY A 98 -6.22 -8.13 9.67
C GLY A 98 -6.95 -8.45 8.38
N MET A 99 -8.06 -9.19 8.46
CA MET A 99 -8.93 -9.41 7.30
C MET A 99 -9.69 -8.11 6.99
N LYS A 100 -9.09 -7.28 6.15
CA LYS A 100 -9.72 -6.09 5.60
C LYS A 100 -9.82 -6.22 4.09
N LYS A 101 -11.03 -6.07 3.57
CA LYS A 101 -11.28 -5.97 2.13
C LYS A 101 -11.67 -4.55 1.82
N PHE A 102 -11.35 -4.12 0.63
CA PHE A 102 -11.87 -2.87 0.10
C PHE A 102 -13.33 -3.12 -0.31
N GLU A 103 -14.25 -2.41 0.32
CA GLU A 103 -15.68 -2.46 0.01
C GLU A 103 -16.09 -1.12 -0.61
N LEU A 104 -16.50 -1.15 -1.88
CA LEU A 104 -16.87 0.07 -2.61
C LEU A 104 -18.03 0.81 -1.93
N GLU A 105 -18.91 0.07 -1.25
CA GLU A 105 -20.05 0.62 -0.52
C GLU A 105 -19.60 1.46 0.68
N ASP A 106 -18.66 0.94 1.48
CA ASP A 106 -18.07 1.68 2.61
C ASP A 106 -17.34 2.94 2.15
N PHE A 107 -16.65 2.82 1.01
CA PHE A 107 -16.00 3.96 0.37
C PHE A 107 -17.03 5.02 -0.05
N TYR A 108 -18.09 4.63 -0.73
CA TYR A 108 -19.15 5.53 -1.19
C TYR A 108 -19.82 6.30 -0.04
N TYR A 109 -20.03 5.65 1.09
CA TYR A 109 -20.59 6.29 2.30
C TYR A 109 -19.56 7.02 3.16
N GLY A 110 -18.30 7.12 2.73
CA GLY A 110 -17.23 7.82 3.45
C GLY A 110 -16.76 7.12 4.73
N LEU A 111 -17.05 5.83 4.87
CA LEU A 111 -16.64 5.02 6.03
C LEU A 111 -15.18 4.56 5.90
N GLU A 112 -14.63 4.53 4.67
CA GLU A 112 -13.26 4.12 4.37
C GLU A 112 -12.51 5.19 3.56
N MET A 113 -12.16 6.31 4.22
CA MET A 113 -11.48 7.43 3.56
C MET A 113 -9.95 7.40 3.67
N GLN A 114 -9.38 6.45 4.42
CA GLN A 114 -7.95 6.41 4.71
C GLN A 114 -7.09 6.47 3.45
N LEU A 115 -7.35 5.62 2.46
CA LEU A 115 -6.56 5.55 1.23
C LEU A 115 -6.66 6.82 0.38
N VAL A 116 -7.85 7.47 0.36
CA VAL A 116 -8.05 8.75 -0.35
C VAL A 116 -7.25 9.86 0.30
N ILE A 117 -7.32 9.94 1.63
CA ILE A 117 -6.57 10.92 2.41
C ILE A 117 -5.06 10.73 2.17
N TYR A 118 -4.60 9.47 2.14
CA TYR A 118 -3.21 9.14 1.88
C TYR A 118 -2.78 9.53 0.46
N MET A 119 -3.62 9.28 -0.54
CA MET A 119 -3.34 9.69 -1.92
C MET A 119 -3.24 11.21 -2.02
N ASN A 120 -4.21 11.95 -1.49
CA ASN A 120 -4.18 13.42 -1.52
C ASN A 120 -2.95 13.99 -0.81
N ALA A 121 -2.59 13.43 0.36
CA ALA A 121 -1.39 13.83 1.08
C ALA A 121 -0.11 13.52 0.29
N ALA A 122 -0.04 12.36 -0.35
CA ALA A 122 1.10 11.96 -1.17
C ALA A 122 1.25 12.87 -2.40
N GLU A 123 0.15 13.20 -3.08
CA GLU A 123 0.17 14.13 -4.22
C GLU A 123 0.72 15.51 -3.84
N GLU A 124 0.23 16.11 -2.74
CA GLU A 124 0.71 17.41 -2.27
C GLU A 124 2.21 17.38 -1.96
N ILE A 125 2.65 16.28 -1.32
CA ILE A 125 4.05 16.07 -1.01
C ILE A 125 4.92 16.04 -2.26
N TYR A 126 4.48 15.33 -3.30
CA TYR A 126 5.24 15.21 -4.54
C TYR A 126 5.22 16.50 -5.37
N LYS A 127 4.15 17.29 -5.31
CA LYS A 127 4.08 18.60 -5.97
C LYS A 127 5.05 19.62 -5.38
N GLU A 128 5.33 19.56 -4.07
CA GLU A 128 6.21 20.51 -3.37
C GLU A 128 7.66 20.01 -3.22
N ASN A 129 8.05 18.87 -3.79
CA ASN A 129 9.30 18.19 -3.44
C ASN A 129 10.37 18.28 -4.54
N GLU A 130 11.64 18.18 -4.11
CA GLU A 130 12.83 18.05 -4.97
C GLU A 130 12.76 16.83 -5.94
N GLN A 131 11.84 15.90 -5.71
CA GLN A 131 11.62 14.71 -6.57
C GLN A 131 10.78 15.01 -7.82
N ASN A 132 10.24 16.20 -7.93
CA ASN A 132 9.52 16.67 -9.10
C ASN A 132 10.11 18.01 -9.56
N PRO A 133 11.38 18.03 -9.99
CA PRO A 133 12.08 19.26 -10.37
C PRO A 133 11.41 19.92 -11.59
N ASP A 134 10.83 19.14 -12.47
CA ASP A 134 10.17 19.61 -13.69
C ASP A 134 8.72 20.05 -13.46
N ASN A 135 8.25 19.95 -12.22
CA ASN A 135 6.89 20.32 -11.81
C ASN A 135 5.79 19.60 -12.62
N LYS A 136 6.04 18.32 -12.96
CA LYS A 136 5.11 17.48 -13.68
C LYS A 136 3.83 17.29 -12.88
N PRO A 137 2.66 17.18 -13.52
CA PRO A 137 1.43 16.82 -12.85
C PRO A 137 1.55 15.42 -12.21
N VAL A 138 1.05 15.28 -10.99
CA VAL A 138 0.97 14.00 -10.29
C VAL A 138 -0.44 13.45 -10.49
N VAL A 139 -0.54 12.25 -11.05
CA VAL A 139 -1.81 11.62 -11.41
C VAL A 139 -2.02 10.35 -10.58
N PRO A 140 -3.14 10.23 -9.84
CA PRO A 140 -3.50 9.03 -9.12
C PRO A 140 -3.71 7.84 -10.06
N ALA A 141 -2.89 6.81 -9.92
CA ALA A 141 -3.03 5.55 -10.64
C ALA A 141 -3.83 4.51 -9.86
N GLY A 142 -3.76 4.53 -8.52
CA GLY A 142 -4.55 3.62 -7.72
C GLY A 142 -4.28 3.70 -6.22
N ILE A 143 -5.24 3.21 -5.45
CA ILE A 143 -5.21 3.15 -3.99
C ILE A 143 -5.56 1.73 -3.54
N PHE A 144 -4.68 1.09 -2.76
CA PHE A 144 -4.78 -0.33 -2.50
C PHE A 144 -4.50 -0.70 -1.05
N TYR A 145 -5.18 -1.73 -0.57
CA TYR A 145 -4.80 -2.53 0.58
C TYR A 145 -4.01 -3.76 0.13
N TYR A 146 -2.95 -4.06 0.85
CA TYR A 146 -2.23 -5.32 0.76
C TYR A 146 -2.41 -6.13 2.04
N GLN A 147 -2.95 -7.32 1.96
CA GLN A 147 -3.17 -8.16 3.13
C GLN A 147 -1.95 -9.01 3.47
N LEU A 148 -1.40 -8.79 4.68
CA LEU A 148 -0.39 -9.64 5.29
C LEU A 148 -1.08 -10.87 5.89
N GLN A 149 -1.19 -11.95 5.12
CA GLN A 149 -1.94 -13.14 5.51
C GLN A 149 -1.14 -14.43 5.30
N ASP A 150 -1.61 -15.50 5.94
CA ASP A 150 -1.11 -16.86 5.78
C ASP A 150 -2.26 -17.76 5.32
N PRO A 151 -2.64 -17.71 4.04
CA PRO A 151 -3.80 -18.44 3.55
C PRO A 151 -3.55 -19.94 3.65
N ILE A 152 -4.57 -20.66 4.11
CA ILE A 152 -4.59 -22.13 4.08
C ILE A 152 -5.00 -22.57 2.68
N ILE A 153 -4.07 -23.16 1.94
CA ILE A 153 -4.32 -23.71 0.61
C ILE A 153 -4.54 -25.19 0.72
N LYS A 154 -5.60 -25.69 0.10
CA LYS A 154 -5.84 -27.14 -0.01
C LYS A 154 -4.74 -27.75 -0.86
N ALA A 155 -4.19 -28.90 -0.44
CA ALA A 155 -3.07 -29.57 -1.09
C ALA A 155 -3.30 -29.90 -2.58
N ASP A 156 -4.56 -30.07 -2.97
CA ASP A 156 -4.97 -30.37 -4.35
C ASP A 156 -4.88 -29.15 -5.31
N TYR A 157 -4.67 -27.95 -4.79
CA TYR A 157 -4.59 -26.68 -5.55
C TYR A 157 -3.27 -25.94 -5.27
N ALA A 158 -2.20 -26.66 -4.96
CA ALA A 158 -0.89 -26.09 -4.61
C ALA A 158 -0.12 -25.54 -5.82
N GLU A 159 -0.80 -25.04 -6.85
CA GLU A 159 -0.15 -24.25 -7.90
C GLU A 159 0.20 -22.86 -7.39
N GLU A 160 1.38 -22.40 -7.73
CA GLU A 160 1.90 -21.07 -7.35
C GLU A 160 0.96 -19.96 -7.79
N SER A 161 0.27 -20.12 -8.92
CA SER A 161 -0.74 -19.20 -9.46
C SER A 161 -1.95 -19.02 -8.51
N GLU A 162 -2.44 -20.12 -7.91
CA GLU A 162 -3.55 -20.06 -6.94
C GLU A 162 -3.12 -19.40 -5.63
N LEU A 163 -1.87 -19.60 -5.22
CA LEU A 163 -1.30 -18.88 -4.08
C LEU A 163 -1.28 -17.37 -4.32
N LEU A 164 -0.79 -16.97 -5.48
CA LEU A 164 -0.67 -15.56 -5.85
C LEU A 164 -2.02 -14.84 -5.90
N LYS A 165 -3.09 -15.50 -6.35
CA LYS A 165 -4.45 -14.93 -6.34
C LYS A 165 -4.94 -14.48 -4.96
N ASN A 166 -4.46 -15.11 -3.89
CA ASN A 166 -4.81 -14.71 -2.52
C ASN A 166 -4.11 -13.43 -2.05
N PHE A 167 -3.10 -12.97 -2.79
CA PHE A 167 -2.30 -11.80 -2.43
C PHE A 167 -2.49 -10.64 -3.41
N ARG A 168 -3.62 -10.61 -4.11
CA ARG A 168 -3.97 -9.47 -4.96
C ARG A 168 -4.13 -8.21 -4.14
N LEU A 169 -3.80 -7.09 -4.75
CA LEU A 169 -4.14 -5.79 -4.22
C LEU A 169 -5.68 -5.63 -4.21
N SER A 170 -6.22 -5.06 -3.16
CA SER A 170 -7.66 -4.80 -3.03
C SER A 170 -7.89 -3.30 -2.91
N GLY A 171 -8.57 -2.70 -3.89
CA GLY A 171 -8.72 -1.25 -3.92
C GLY A 171 -9.35 -0.75 -5.21
N MET A 172 -8.98 0.47 -5.60
CA MET A 172 -9.42 1.10 -6.83
C MET A 172 -8.22 1.51 -7.69
N ALA A 173 -8.33 1.26 -9.00
CA ALA A 173 -7.39 1.73 -9.99
C ALA A 173 -8.03 2.79 -10.88
N ASN A 174 -7.20 3.65 -11.47
CA ASN A 174 -7.63 4.55 -12.52
C ASN A 174 -8.07 3.73 -13.74
N CYS A 175 -9.17 4.12 -14.37
CA CYS A 175 -9.75 3.36 -15.51
C CYS A 175 -9.08 3.67 -16.86
N ASP A 176 -8.08 4.55 -16.89
CA ASP A 176 -7.33 4.82 -18.10
C ASP A 176 -6.52 3.58 -18.52
N ALA A 177 -6.64 3.20 -19.81
CA ALA A 177 -6.05 1.96 -20.32
C ALA A 177 -4.51 1.98 -20.28
N ASP A 178 -3.90 3.15 -20.49
CA ASP A 178 -2.44 3.29 -20.42
C ASP A 178 -1.95 3.14 -18.99
N ILE A 179 -2.61 3.80 -18.03
CA ILE A 179 -2.30 3.67 -16.60
C ILE A 179 -2.48 2.23 -16.12
N LEU A 180 -3.57 1.56 -16.53
CA LEU A 180 -3.80 0.15 -16.19
C LEU A 180 -2.68 -0.75 -16.72
N SER A 181 -2.22 -0.52 -17.94
CA SER A 181 -1.13 -1.29 -18.54
C SER A 181 0.20 -1.13 -17.80
N LYS A 182 0.43 0.04 -17.20
CA LYS A 182 1.62 0.33 -16.37
C LYS A 182 1.49 -0.23 -14.96
N LEU A 183 0.27 -0.28 -14.42
CA LEU A 183 0.00 -0.91 -13.11
C LEU A 183 0.30 -2.41 -13.14
N GLU A 184 -0.06 -3.08 -14.24
CA GLU A 184 0.16 -4.50 -14.41
C GLU A 184 0.43 -4.87 -15.87
N GLU A 185 1.63 -5.39 -16.14
CA GLU A 185 2.01 -5.97 -17.43
C GLU A 185 1.59 -7.44 -17.47
N GLY A 186 0.50 -7.74 -18.21
CA GLY A 186 0.04 -9.11 -18.40
C GLY A 186 -1.41 -9.34 -17.99
N SER A 187 -1.87 -10.58 -18.18
CA SER A 187 -3.26 -10.98 -17.93
C SER A 187 -3.49 -11.66 -16.57
N ASP A 188 -2.48 -11.70 -15.71
CA ASP A 188 -2.53 -12.52 -14.48
C ASP A 188 -3.36 -11.89 -13.35
N GLY A 189 -3.69 -10.60 -13.47
CA GLY A 189 -4.65 -9.91 -12.61
C GLY A 189 -4.24 -9.88 -11.14
N PHE A 190 -3.14 -9.20 -10.81
CA PHE A 190 -2.71 -8.94 -9.41
C PHE A 190 -3.27 -7.63 -8.84
N VAL A 191 -3.82 -6.79 -9.70
CA VAL A 191 -4.51 -5.53 -9.37
C VAL A 191 -6.00 -5.65 -9.66
#